data_7e98bcf3b5dc69693ba537acb33ba50a
#
_entry.id   7e98bcf3b5dc69693ba537acb33ba50a
#
_cell.length_a   1.000
_cell.length_b   1.000
_cell.length_c   1.000
_cell.angle_alpha   90.00
_cell.angle_beta   90.00
_cell.angle_gamma   90.00
#
_symmetry.space_group_name_H-M   'P 1'
#
loop_
_entity.id
_entity.type
_entity.pdbx_description
1 polymer ?
#
loop_
_entity_poly.entity_id
_entity_poly.type
_entity_poly.pdbx_seq_one_letter_code
_entity_poly.pdbx_strand_id
1 'polypeptide(L)'
;MLPVLTSASVLFLTKKLQVRDVNKHYDKLRDISESFQNAIELNQEIKSYGLKEKVEAQMDQQLDESENLQWKAQITQTIPVTIGQTLSILPIGITATVGLSMLASGQVSILILLGYIIMAAKLSGAMGGVLLYLTEIFYLDARIARIGEIKNHELQGGEKAVLSDFNVEIKDVCFSYQKDTQVIRHASFTAEQGQVTALVGPSGCGKTTMLKLISRLYDADSGTVQIGGTDIREIHTDSLFKYVSIVFQEVILFNTSIMENIRLGRLDASDEEVIRAAKLAGCNEFVSRLPDTYQTIIGENGAKISGGERQRLSIARAILKDAPIIILDEIAASLDVETEVQIQTGLNHLIQGKTVIVISHRLKSIENADKIVVMKAGMVEACGKHAHLLKQSPTYRKMIEKSNLAEKFNY
;
A
#
# COMPACT_ATOMS: atom_id res chain seq x y z
N MET A 1 29.49 42.46 12.57
CA MET A 1 29.61 41.00 12.87
C MET A 1 28.73 40.56 14.03
N LEU A 2 28.77 41.21 15.22
CA LEU A 2 28.02 40.79 16.41
C LEU A 2 26.51 40.66 16.17
N PRO A 3 25.76 41.62 15.55
CA PRO A 3 24.33 41.48 15.30
C PRO A 3 23.93 40.32 14.38
N VAL A 4 24.80 39.96 13.45
CA VAL A 4 24.62 38.84 12.54
C VAL A 4 24.70 37.50 13.26
N LEU A 5 25.68 37.36 14.15
CA LEU A 5 25.85 36.14 14.97
C LEU A 5 24.70 35.99 15.96
N THR A 6 24.23 37.10 16.55
CA THR A 6 23.06 37.04 17.47
C THR A 6 21.75 36.66 16.74
N SER A 7 21.54 37.21 15.53
CA SER A 7 20.38 36.86 14.70
C SER A 7 20.36 35.37 14.33
N ALA A 8 21.48 34.81 13.89
CA ALA A 8 21.61 33.39 13.58
C ALA A 8 21.42 32.54 14.85
N SER A 9 21.98 32.95 16.00
CA SER A 9 21.84 32.22 17.27
C SER A 9 20.39 32.09 17.70
N VAL A 10 19.56 33.13 17.52
CA VAL A 10 18.12 33.07 17.86
C VAL A 10 17.41 32.00 17.05
N LEU A 11 17.69 31.89 15.75
CA LEU A 11 17.09 30.85 14.90
C LEU A 11 17.53 29.43 15.31
N PHE A 12 18.83 29.24 15.56
CA PHE A 12 19.35 27.91 15.97
C PHE A 12 18.80 27.47 17.34
N LEU A 13 18.69 28.37 18.31
CA LEU A 13 18.15 28.07 19.62
C LEU A 13 16.67 27.67 19.55
N THR A 14 15.89 28.26 18.63
CA THR A 14 14.47 27.98 18.46
C THR A 14 14.16 26.86 17.47
N LYS A 15 15.16 26.35 16.71
CA LYS A 15 14.98 25.31 15.66
C LYS A 15 14.17 24.12 16.12
N LYS A 16 14.51 23.52 17.29
CA LYS A 16 13.80 22.33 17.82
C LYS A 16 12.32 22.61 18.07
N LEU A 17 12.00 23.81 18.58
CA LEU A 17 10.63 24.20 18.87
C LEU A 17 9.84 24.41 17.58
N GLN A 18 10.41 25.11 16.62
CA GLN A 18 9.80 25.38 15.30
C GLN A 18 9.49 24.07 14.56
N VAL A 19 10.48 23.18 14.42
CA VAL A 19 10.32 21.89 13.73
C VAL A 19 9.28 21.02 14.43
N ARG A 20 9.25 20.99 15.76
CA ARG A 20 8.27 20.22 16.54
C ARG A 20 6.83 20.70 16.28
N ASP A 21 6.59 22.01 16.32
CA ASP A 21 5.25 22.56 16.22
C ASP A 21 4.72 22.48 14.78
N VAL A 22 5.61 22.63 13.78
CA VAL A 22 5.29 22.40 12.37
C VAL A 22 4.97 20.92 12.10
N ASN A 23 5.75 19.98 12.63
CA ASN A 23 5.48 18.55 12.45
C ASN A 23 4.11 18.15 13.04
N LYS A 24 3.75 18.68 14.22
CA LYS A 24 2.42 18.45 14.81
C LYS A 24 1.28 18.93 13.90
N HIS A 25 1.44 20.09 13.27
CA HIS A 25 0.45 20.60 12.32
C HIS A 25 0.34 19.68 11.09
N TYR A 26 1.47 19.23 10.51
CA TYR A 26 1.44 18.31 9.37
C TYR A 26 0.87 16.93 9.71
N ASP A 27 1.14 16.41 10.90
CA ASP A 27 0.54 15.15 11.36
C ASP A 27 -0.98 15.29 11.46
N LYS A 28 -1.48 16.41 12.00
CA LYS A 28 -2.92 16.67 12.07
C LYS A 28 -3.56 16.84 10.68
N LEU A 29 -2.89 17.49 9.72
CA LEU A 29 -3.38 17.59 8.34
C LEU A 29 -3.51 16.21 7.66
N ARG A 30 -2.61 15.28 7.97
CA ARG A 30 -2.72 13.91 7.48
C ARG A 30 -3.94 13.22 8.06
N ASP A 31 -4.16 13.31 9.38
CA ASP A 31 -5.31 12.72 10.04
C ASP A 31 -6.64 13.28 9.48
N ILE A 32 -6.67 14.58 9.16
CA ILE A 32 -7.81 15.21 8.51
C ILE A 32 -8.01 14.66 7.09
N SER A 33 -6.93 14.52 6.32
CA SER A 33 -7.01 13.95 4.96
C SER A 33 -7.56 12.52 4.98
N GLU A 34 -7.13 11.70 5.94
CA GLU A 34 -7.67 10.36 6.15
C GLU A 34 -9.15 10.39 6.54
N SER A 35 -9.56 11.31 7.43
CA SER A 35 -10.96 11.48 7.82
C SER A 35 -11.84 11.91 6.64
N PHE A 36 -11.35 12.79 5.76
CA PHE A 36 -12.05 13.16 4.53
C PHE A 36 -12.21 11.99 3.58
N GLN A 37 -11.13 11.22 3.35
CA GLN A 37 -11.18 10.04 2.51
C GLN A 37 -12.20 9.04 3.04
N ASN A 38 -12.16 8.73 4.34
CA ASN A 38 -13.12 7.84 4.99
C ASN A 38 -14.56 8.35 4.83
N ALA A 39 -14.80 9.66 4.97
CA ALA A 39 -16.13 10.23 4.81
C ALA A 39 -16.66 10.13 3.36
N ILE A 40 -15.77 10.19 2.37
CA ILE A 40 -16.11 10.00 0.95
C ILE A 40 -16.42 8.52 0.67
N GLU A 41 -15.56 7.61 1.14
CA GLU A 41 -15.71 6.16 0.96
C GLU A 41 -16.96 5.62 1.64
N LEU A 42 -17.26 6.09 2.86
CA LEU A 42 -18.41 5.68 3.67
C LEU A 42 -19.64 6.58 3.48
N ASN A 43 -19.73 7.37 2.40
CA ASN A 43 -20.82 8.32 2.20
C ASN A 43 -22.20 7.65 2.13
N GLN A 44 -22.29 6.43 1.61
CA GLN A 44 -23.56 5.67 1.56
C GLN A 44 -24.01 5.27 2.97
N GLU A 45 -23.09 4.77 3.79
CA GLU A 45 -23.35 4.39 5.18
C GLU A 45 -23.70 5.62 6.02
N ILE A 46 -22.95 6.72 5.89
CA ILE A 46 -23.19 7.98 6.58
C ILE A 46 -24.63 8.46 6.31
N LYS A 47 -25.07 8.39 5.04
CA LYS A 47 -26.44 8.77 4.66
C LYS A 47 -27.48 7.77 5.15
N SER A 48 -27.25 6.48 5.01
CA SER A 48 -28.23 5.44 5.38
C SER A 48 -28.48 5.38 6.87
N TYR A 49 -27.47 5.67 7.69
CA TYR A 49 -27.58 5.71 9.15
C TYR A 49 -27.86 7.09 9.73
N GLY A 50 -28.02 8.14 8.89
CA GLY A 50 -28.31 9.51 9.34
C GLY A 50 -27.17 10.15 10.16
N LEU A 51 -25.90 9.77 9.88
CA LEU A 51 -24.72 10.20 10.65
C LEU A 51 -24.11 11.52 10.15
N LYS A 52 -24.75 12.20 9.18
CA LYS A 52 -24.20 13.41 8.53
C LYS A 52 -23.76 14.46 9.54
N GLU A 53 -24.68 14.91 10.42
CA GLU A 53 -24.40 15.96 11.41
C GLU A 53 -23.26 15.58 12.35
N LYS A 54 -23.20 14.32 12.75
CA LYS A 54 -22.12 13.81 13.64
C LYS A 54 -20.76 13.86 12.94
N VAL A 55 -20.69 13.44 11.69
CA VAL A 55 -19.44 13.44 10.90
C VAL A 55 -19.01 14.87 10.60
N GLU A 56 -19.93 15.76 10.22
CA GLU A 56 -19.64 17.19 10.01
C GLU A 56 -19.09 17.84 11.28
N ALA A 57 -19.74 17.65 12.43
CA ALA A 57 -19.25 18.20 13.70
C ALA A 57 -17.87 17.66 14.10
N GLN A 58 -17.60 16.38 13.82
CA GLN A 58 -16.28 15.80 14.08
C GLN A 58 -15.21 16.37 13.14
N MET A 59 -15.54 16.60 11.88
CA MET A 59 -14.63 17.23 10.92
C MET A 59 -14.35 18.69 11.27
N ASP A 60 -15.39 19.46 11.64
CA ASP A 60 -15.25 20.85 12.09
C ASP A 60 -14.32 20.94 13.31
N GLN A 61 -14.51 20.06 14.29
CA GLN A 61 -13.60 19.99 15.45
C GLN A 61 -12.14 19.71 15.02
N GLN A 62 -11.92 18.78 14.09
CA GLN A 62 -10.57 18.49 13.60
C GLN A 62 -9.94 19.66 12.84
N LEU A 63 -10.75 20.41 12.09
CA LEU A 63 -10.32 21.64 11.39
C LEU A 63 -9.92 22.73 12.39
N ASP A 64 -10.74 22.97 13.41
CA ASP A 64 -10.45 23.95 14.48
C ASP A 64 -9.16 23.60 15.23
N GLU A 65 -8.96 22.31 15.56
CA GLU A 65 -7.71 21.84 16.17
C GLU A 65 -6.51 22.07 15.25
N SER A 66 -6.67 21.84 13.94
CA SER A 66 -5.62 22.07 12.95
C SER A 66 -5.29 23.56 12.82
N GLU A 67 -6.31 24.44 12.80
CA GLU A 67 -6.12 25.87 12.77
C GLU A 67 -5.32 26.36 13.99
N ASN A 68 -5.66 25.90 15.17
CA ASN A 68 -4.93 26.22 16.41
C ASN A 68 -3.46 25.76 16.35
N LEU A 69 -3.20 24.57 15.80
CA LEU A 69 -1.83 24.07 15.61
C LEU A 69 -1.09 24.90 14.56
N GLN A 70 -1.76 25.31 13.47
CA GLN A 70 -1.20 26.17 12.43
C GLN A 70 -0.80 27.54 13.00
N TRP A 71 -1.70 28.19 13.75
CA TRP A 71 -1.40 29.46 14.42
C TRP A 71 -0.19 29.34 15.33
N LYS A 72 -0.14 28.28 16.13
CA LYS A 72 0.99 28.03 17.03
C LYS A 72 2.29 27.83 16.26
N ALA A 73 2.29 27.02 15.22
CA ALA A 73 3.45 26.79 14.38
C ALA A 73 3.92 28.09 13.71
N GLN A 74 2.97 28.89 13.21
CA GLN A 74 3.27 30.17 12.54
C GLN A 74 3.86 31.20 13.51
N ILE A 75 3.31 31.35 14.73
CA ILE A 75 3.85 32.24 15.74
C ILE A 75 5.26 31.78 16.14
N THR A 76 5.44 30.49 16.42
CA THR A 76 6.73 29.90 16.80
C THR A 76 7.81 30.11 15.71
N GLN A 77 7.40 30.18 14.44
CA GLN A 77 8.27 30.46 13.29
C GLN A 77 8.54 31.96 13.11
N THR A 78 7.47 32.76 13.09
CA THR A 78 7.55 34.19 12.71
C THR A 78 8.30 35.02 13.73
N ILE A 79 8.08 34.79 15.04
CA ILE A 79 8.71 35.59 16.09
C ILE A 79 10.25 35.55 16.02
N PRO A 80 10.91 34.38 16.03
CA PRO A 80 12.37 34.30 15.93
C PRO A 80 12.94 34.90 14.65
N VAL A 81 12.24 34.70 13.51
CA VAL A 81 12.64 35.25 12.22
C VAL A 81 12.57 36.77 12.25
N THR A 82 11.47 37.35 12.76
CA THR A 82 11.29 38.81 12.87
C THR A 82 12.31 39.43 13.81
N ILE A 83 12.56 38.80 14.97
CA ILE A 83 13.62 39.26 15.89
C ILE A 83 14.99 39.24 15.17
N GLY A 84 15.32 38.16 14.47
CA GLY A 84 16.57 38.04 13.71
C GLY A 84 16.70 39.10 12.63
N GLN A 85 15.62 39.37 11.89
CA GLN A 85 15.59 40.42 10.86
C GLN A 85 15.75 41.82 11.48
N THR A 86 15.07 42.10 12.58
CA THR A 86 15.18 43.40 13.28
C THR A 86 16.61 43.62 13.80
N LEU A 87 17.23 42.61 14.38
CA LEU A 87 18.64 42.66 14.81
C LEU A 87 19.58 42.89 13.64
N SER A 88 19.30 42.38 12.44
CA SER A 88 20.11 42.58 11.24
C SER A 88 20.10 44.02 10.70
N ILE A 89 19.12 44.85 11.08
CA ILE A 89 19.01 46.24 10.68
C ILE A 89 19.83 47.17 11.62
N LEU A 90 20.11 46.74 12.86
CA LEU A 90 20.88 47.55 13.83
C LEU A 90 22.21 48.09 13.30
N PRO A 91 23.02 47.38 12.47
CA PRO A 91 24.24 47.90 11.90
C PRO A 91 24.07 49.22 11.14
N ILE A 92 22.92 49.44 10.49
CA ILE A 92 22.64 50.70 9.78
C ILE A 92 22.56 51.87 10.76
N GLY A 93 21.82 51.71 11.85
CA GLY A 93 21.68 52.72 12.90
C GLY A 93 22.99 53.01 13.61
N ILE A 94 23.78 51.99 13.93
CA ILE A 94 25.08 52.12 14.56
C ILE A 94 26.05 52.85 13.62
N THR A 95 26.05 52.50 12.33
CA THR A 95 26.91 53.15 11.34
C THR A 95 26.54 54.60 11.15
N ALA A 96 25.26 54.95 11.13
CA ALA A 96 24.77 56.31 11.04
C ALA A 96 25.18 57.15 12.26
N THR A 97 24.93 56.67 13.49
CA THR A 97 25.22 57.41 14.74
C THR A 97 26.73 57.60 14.93
N VAL A 98 27.52 56.56 14.80
CA VAL A 98 28.98 56.62 14.96
C VAL A 98 29.59 57.47 13.84
N GLY A 99 29.12 57.26 12.60
CA GLY A 99 29.60 57.98 11.43
C GLY A 99 29.27 59.48 11.48
N LEU A 100 28.13 59.91 11.99
CA LEU A 100 27.78 61.33 12.21
C LEU A 100 28.67 61.97 13.29
N SER A 101 28.98 61.23 14.36
CA SER A 101 29.95 61.71 15.38
C SER A 101 31.33 61.89 14.80
N MET A 102 31.82 61.00 13.95
CA MET A 102 33.12 61.12 13.29
C MET A 102 33.13 62.21 12.23
N LEU A 103 32.00 62.45 11.52
CA LEU A 103 31.86 63.57 10.59
C LEU A 103 31.93 64.92 11.33
N ALA A 104 31.24 65.03 12.48
CA ALA A 104 31.25 66.24 13.30
C ALA A 104 32.62 66.57 13.87
N SER A 105 33.49 65.55 14.14
CA SER A 105 34.88 65.71 14.58
C SER A 105 35.86 65.87 13.45
N GLY A 106 35.40 65.94 12.18
CA GLY A 106 36.25 66.14 10.99
C GLY A 106 37.08 64.92 10.61
N GLN A 107 36.85 63.74 11.18
CA GLN A 107 37.63 62.52 10.93
C GLN A 107 37.22 61.79 9.63
N VAL A 108 36.00 62.00 9.14
CA VAL A 108 35.49 61.36 7.94
C VAL A 108 34.77 62.40 7.05
N SER A 109 34.79 62.20 5.72
CA SER A 109 34.00 63.00 4.80
C SER A 109 32.55 62.45 4.67
N ILE A 110 31.64 63.33 4.25
CA ILE A 110 30.24 62.95 4.04
C ILE A 110 30.09 61.81 3.00
N LEU A 111 30.97 61.78 1.98
CA LEU A 111 30.96 60.79 0.92
C LEU A 111 31.31 59.38 1.47
N ILE A 112 32.29 59.35 2.39
CA ILE A 112 32.71 58.12 3.06
C ILE A 112 31.58 57.59 3.97
N LEU A 113 30.93 58.48 4.74
CA LEU A 113 29.81 58.13 5.59
C LEU A 113 28.64 57.56 4.78
N LEU A 114 28.28 58.18 3.65
CA LEU A 114 27.22 57.62 2.75
C LEU A 114 27.60 56.27 2.19
N GLY A 115 28.87 56.06 1.80
CA GLY A 115 29.36 54.74 1.35
C GLY A 115 29.20 53.65 2.40
N TYR A 116 29.55 53.91 3.68
CA TYR A 116 29.36 52.98 4.78
C TYR A 116 27.88 52.68 5.10
N ILE A 117 27.00 53.69 5.02
CA ILE A 117 25.53 53.48 5.22
C ILE A 117 24.97 52.61 4.11
N ILE A 118 25.34 52.84 2.85
CA ILE A 118 24.89 52.02 1.71
C ILE A 118 25.43 50.57 1.86
N MET A 119 26.67 50.44 2.27
CA MET A 119 27.29 49.09 2.49
C MET A 119 26.59 48.38 3.63
N ALA A 120 26.28 49.04 4.76
CA ALA A 120 25.54 48.47 5.89
C ALA A 120 24.14 48.06 5.48
N ALA A 121 23.45 48.87 4.67
CA ALA A 121 22.09 48.55 4.17
C ALA A 121 22.12 47.31 3.25
N LYS A 122 23.08 47.21 2.32
CA LYS A 122 23.25 46.04 1.46
C LYS A 122 23.54 44.78 2.27
N LEU A 123 24.43 44.88 3.26
CA LEU A 123 24.78 43.75 4.14
C LEU A 123 23.57 43.29 4.95
N SER A 124 22.80 44.21 5.52
CA SER A 124 21.56 43.90 6.27
C SER A 124 20.52 43.20 5.39
N GLY A 125 20.31 43.67 4.15
CA GLY A 125 19.42 43.03 3.19
C GLY A 125 19.83 41.61 2.83
N ALA A 126 21.12 41.40 2.55
CA ALA A 126 21.68 40.07 2.26
C ALA A 126 21.51 39.12 3.45
N MET A 127 21.72 39.60 4.69
CA MET A 127 21.52 38.81 5.91
C MET A 127 20.06 38.43 6.14
N GLY A 128 19.12 39.34 5.89
CA GLY A 128 17.69 39.02 5.94
C GLY A 128 17.31 37.86 5.04
N GLY A 129 17.83 37.85 3.84
CA GLY A 129 17.65 36.70 2.90
C GLY A 129 18.24 35.40 3.42
N VAL A 130 19.48 35.45 3.95
CA VAL A 130 20.09 34.22 4.54
C VAL A 130 19.29 33.67 5.71
N LEU A 131 18.77 34.51 6.59
CA LEU A 131 17.95 34.06 7.73
C LEU A 131 16.65 33.41 7.28
N LEU A 132 16.02 33.94 6.23
CA LEU A 132 14.81 33.34 5.62
C LEU A 132 15.11 31.95 5.03
N TYR A 133 16.16 31.84 4.21
CA TYR A 133 16.53 30.57 3.60
C TYR A 133 17.02 29.53 4.61
N LEU A 134 17.68 29.92 5.70
CA LEU A 134 18.02 29.00 6.79
C LEU A 134 16.78 28.37 7.43
N THR A 135 15.73 29.15 7.59
CA THR A 135 14.45 28.65 8.11
C THR A 135 13.83 27.61 7.16
N GLU A 136 13.83 27.89 5.86
CA GLU A 136 13.34 26.93 4.85
C GLU A 136 14.15 25.64 4.85
N ILE A 137 15.48 25.72 4.99
CA ILE A 137 16.36 24.53 5.09
C ILE A 137 15.99 23.66 6.30
N PHE A 138 15.62 24.26 7.45
CA PHE A 138 15.20 23.49 8.63
C PHE A 138 13.95 22.68 8.38
N TYR A 139 13.02 23.18 7.55
CA TYR A 139 11.82 22.43 7.18
C TYR A 139 12.08 21.37 6.11
N LEU A 140 12.99 21.63 5.19
CA LEU A 140 13.39 20.64 4.19
C LEU A 140 14.08 19.43 4.85
N ASP A 141 14.88 19.63 5.89
CA ASP A 141 15.54 18.57 6.64
C ASP A 141 14.53 17.53 7.17
N ALA A 142 13.41 17.98 7.74
CA ALA A 142 12.37 17.08 8.27
C ALA A 142 11.67 16.28 7.14
N ARG A 143 11.43 16.92 5.98
CA ARG A 143 10.83 16.27 4.80
C ARG A 143 11.80 15.26 4.16
N ILE A 144 13.09 15.63 4.06
CA ILE A 144 14.15 14.74 3.53
C ILE A 144 14.33 13.53 4.43
N ALA A 145 14.32 13.71 5.75
CA ALA A 145 14.42 12.60 6.71
C ALA A 145 13.28 11.60 6.49
N ARG A 146 12.05 12.06 6.25
CA ARG A 146 10.89 11.20 6.00
C ARG A 146 10.97 10.46 4.66
N ILE A 147 11.44 11.13 3.60
CA ILE A 147 11.74 10.46 2.32
C ILE A 147 12.85 9.41 2.54
N GLY A 148 13.83 9.73 3.38
CA GLY A 148 14.90 8.82 3.77
C GLY A 148 14.40 7.58 4.49
N GLU A 149 13.42 7.70 5.38
CA GLU A 149 12.77 6.55 6.04
C GLU A 149 12.15 5.59 5.04
N ILE A 150 11.40 6.12 4.05
CA ILE A 150 10.79 5.31 2.99
C ILE A 150 11.86 4.67 2.10
N LYS A 151 12.87 5.45 1.68
CA LYS A 151 13.94 4.99 0.78
C LYS A 151 14.87 3.97 1.42
N ASN A 152 15.09 4.09 2.74
CA ASN A 152 15.97 3.19 3.49
C ASN A 152 15.22 2.02 4.11
N HIS A 153 13.91 1.89 3.83
CA HIS A 153 13.18 0.68 4.22
C HIS A 153 13.80 -0.52 3.52
N GLU A 154 14.12 -1.55 4.29
CA GLU A 154 14.72 -2.77 3.75
C GLU A 154 13.77 -3.40 2.73
N LEU A 155 14.20 -3.47 1.49
CA LEU A 155 13.48 -4.19 0.44
C LEU A 155 13.75 -5.69 0.59
N GLN A 156 12.75 -6.51 0.25
CA GLN A 156 12.94 -7.95 0.19
C GLN A 156 14.08 -8.28 -0.78
N GLY A 157 15.16 -8.85 -0.26
CA GLY A 157 16.34 -9.26 -1.02
C GLY A 157 16.10 -10.54 -1.83
N GLY A 158 17.15 -11.06 -2.44
CA GLY A 158 17.19 -12.30 -3.18
C GLY A 158 17.93 -12.18 -4.50
N GLU A 159 18.30 -13.30 -5.09
CA GLU A 159 18.99 -13.37 -6.36
C GLU A 159 18.03 -13.76 -7.51
N LYS A 160 18.42 -13.47 -8.73
CA LYS A 160 17.67 -13.93 -9.91
C LYS A 160 17.81 -15.47 -10.00
N ALA A 161 16.70 -16.18 -9.85
CA ALA A 161 16.66 -17.63 -9.91
C ALA A 161 15.89 -18.10 -11.15
N VAL A 162 16.33 -19.25 -11.68
CA VAL A 162 15.61 -20.01 -12.69
C VAL A 162 15.13 -21.30 -12.02
N LEU A 163 13.81 -21.44 -11.88
CA LEU A 163 13.18 -22.60 -11.27
C LEU A 163 12.75 -23.59 -12.36
N SER A 164 13.00 -24.88 -12.11
CA SER A 164 12.61 -26.01 -12.98
C SER A 164 11.62 -26.96 -12.32
N ASP A 165 11.50 -26.91 -11.01
CA ASP A 165 10.52 -27.63 -10.19
C ASP A 165 9.60 -26.64 -9.49
N PHE A 166 8.30 -26.93 -9.49
CA PHE A 166 7.25 -26.06 -8.98
C PHE A 166 6.46 -26.70 -7.83
N ASN A 167 7.08 -27.63 -7.11
CA ASN A 167 6.60 -28.08 -5.81
C ASN A 167 6.70 -26.91 -4.82
N VAL A 168 5.64 -26.67 -4.06
CA VAL A 168 5.64 -25.64 -3.01
C VAL A 168 5.63 -26.34 -1.65
N GLU A 169 6.71 -26.18 -0.89
CA GLU A 169 6.89 -26.80 0.42
C GLU A 169 6.87 -25.76 1.52
N ILE A 170 6.01 -25.97 2.49
CA ILE A 170 5.91 -25.15 3.71
C ILE A 170 6.45 -26.00 4.86
N LYS A 171 7.50 -25.51 5.55
CA LYS A 171 8.21 -26.25 6.62
C LYS A 171 8.24 -25.43 7.90
N ASP A 172 7.48 -25.85 8.88
CA ASP A 172 7.46 -25.29 10.26
C ASP A 172 7.28 -23.77 10.30
N VAL A 173 6.40 -23.23 9.44
CA VAL A 173 6.22 -21.79 9.25
C VAL A 173 5.43 -21.19 10.40
N CYS A 174 5.98 -20.10 10.98
CA CYS A 174 5.29 -19.22 11.93
C CYS A 174 5.22 -17.79 11.37
N PHE A 175 4.13 -17.07 11.68
CA PHE A 175 3.97 -15.69 11.24
C PHE A 175 3.01 -14.89 12.13
N SER A 176 3.34 -13.62 12.32
CA SER A 176 2.58 -12.62 13.07
C SER A 176 2.53 -11.29 12.30
N TYR A 177 1.37 -10.66 12.14
CA TYR A 177 1.30 -9.30 11.61
C TYR A 177 1.81 -8.25 12.61
N GLN A 178 1.65 -8.53 13.90
CA GLN A 178 2.14 -7.74 15.02
C GLN A 178 2.81 -8.66 16.03
N LYS A 179 3.84 -8.17 16.72
CA LYS A 179 4.70 -8.98 17.60
C LYS A 179 3.96 -9.85 18.64
N ASP A 180 2.73 -9.47 19.02
CA ASP A 180 2.02 -10.15 20.10
C ASP A 180 0.89 -11.11 19.63
N THR A 181 0.64 -11.22 18.32
CA THR A 181 -0.47 -12.05 17.82
C THR A 181 -0.02 -12.96 16.69
N GLN A 182 0.33 -14.20 17.04
CA GLN A 182 0.74 -15.21 16.09
C GLN A 182 -0.47 -15.76 15.31
N VAL A 183 -0.47 -15.56 13.99
CA VAL A 183 -1.54 -15.97 13.06
C VAL A 183 -1.27 -17.35 12.47
N ILE A 184 -0.03 -17.65 12.10
CA ILE A 184 0.40 -18.97 11.62
C ILE A 184 1.34 -19.58 12.66
N ARG A 185 1.15 -20.86 13.00
CA ARG A 185 1.85 -21.56 14.04
C ARG A 185 2.31 -22.92 13.54
N HIS A 186 3.61 -23.10 13.34
CA HIS A 186 4.22 -24.37 12.98
C HIS A 186 3.51 -25.10 11.84
N ALA A 187 3.09 -24.35 10.80
CA ALA A 187 2.38 -24.92 9.66
C ALA A 187 3.35 -25.64 8.72
N SER A 188 3.00 -26.88 8.36
CA SER A 188 3.79 -27.68 7.44
C SER A 188 2.89 -28.44 6.49
N PHE A 189 3.10 -28.29 5.18
CA PHE A 189 2.47 -29.09 4.12
C PHE A 189 3.21 -28.87 2.79
N THR A 190 2.89 -29.69 1.79
CA THR A 190 3.43 -29.58 0.44
C THR A 190 2.30 -29.50 -0.57
N ALA A 191 2.37 -28.59 -1.53
CA ALA A 191 1.57 -28.59 -2.74
C ALA A 191 2.44 -29.12 -3.90
N GLU A 192 2.07 -30.31 -4.39
CA GLU A 192 2.83 -31.01 -5.41
C GLU A 192 2.67 -30.36 -6.79
N GLN A 193 3.71 -30.42 -7.62
CA GLN A 193 3.68 -29.90 -8.98
C GLN A 193 2.57 -30.56 -9.81
N GLY A 194 1.82 -29.75 -10.54
CA GLY A 194 0.76 -30.20 -11.42
C GLY A 194 -0.53 -30.67 -10.72
N GLN A 195 -0.63 -30.48 -9.39
CA GLN A 195 -1.78 -30.86 -8.59
C GLN A 195 -2.52 -29.64 -8.05
N VAL A 196 -3.79 -29.85 -7.71
CA VAL A 196 -4.64 -28.88 -7.04
C VAL A 196 -4.64 -29.16 -5.53
N THR A 197 -4.07 -28.23 -4.75
CA THR A 197 -4.06 -28.26 -3.28
C THR A 197 -5.04 -27.22 -2.74
N ALA A 198 -6.08 -27.68 -2.05
CA ALA A 198 -7.09 -26.81 -1.46
C ALA A 198 -6.79 -26.52 0.02
N LEU A 199 -6.76 -25.24 0.41
CA LEU A 199 -6.67 -24.78 1.81
C LEU A 199 -8.08 -24.53 2.35
N VAL A 200 -8.47 -25.24 3.39
CA VAL A 200 -9.78 -25.13 4.03
C VAL A 200 -9.66 -24.92 5.53
N GLY A 201 -10.69 -24.35 6.13
CA GLY A 201 -10.73 -24.12 7.57
C GLY A 201 -11.70 -23.00 7.95
N PRO A 202 -12.02 -22.83 9.22
CA PRO A 202 -12.89 -21.77 9.71
C PRO A 202 -12.38 -20.37 9.29
N SER A 203 -13.29 -19.37 9.26
CA SER A 203 -12.87 -17.99 9.05
C SER A 203 -11.87 -17.56 10.14
N GLY A 204 -10.85 -16.79 9.74
CA GLY A 204 -9.81 -16.33 10.64
C GLY A 204 -8.75 -17.37 11.03
N CYS A 205 -8.74 -18.60 10.46
CA CYS A 205 -7.73 -19.61 10.79
C CYS A 205 -6.36 -19.42 10.07
N GLY A 206 -6.21 -18.36 9.24
CA GLY A 206 -4.92 -18.03 8.61
C GLY A 206 -4.75 -18.42 7.14
N LYS A 207 -5.80 -18.88 6.42
CA LYS A 207 -5.72 -19.29 5.00
C LYS A 207 -5.15 -18.22 4.08
N THR A 208 -5.76 -17.03 4.07
CA THR A 208 -5.30 -15.89 3.26
C THR A 208 -3.89 -15.44 3.67
N THR A 209 -3.56 -15.51 4.96
CA THR A 209 -2.19 -15.24 5.45
C THR A 209 -1.20 -16.25 4.88
N MET A 210 -1.57 -17.53 4.83
CA MET A 210 -0.72 -18.56 4.23
C MET A 210 -0.49 -18.30 2.74
N LEU A 211 -1.50 -17.88 1.96
CA LEU A 211 -1.30 -17.50 0.56
C LEU A 211 -0.35 -16.30 0.41
N LYS A 212 -0.47 -15.30 1.31
CA LYS A 212 0.44 -14.15 1.31
C LYS A 212 1.89 -14.54 1.61
N LEU A 213 2.12 -15.55 2.46
CA LEU A 213 3.45 -16.10 2.73
C LEU A 213 3.98 -16.90 1.54
N ILE A 214 3.17 -17.77 0.92
CA ILE A 214 3.56 -18.54 -0.26
C ILE A 214 3.91 -17.63 -1.44
N SER A 215 3.19 -16.53 -1.59
CA SER A 215 3.45 -15.52 -2.63
C SER A 215 4.55 -14.51 -2.26
N ARG A 216 5.14 -14.65 -1.07
CA ARG A 216 6.13 -13.70 -0.56
C ARG A 216 5.64 -12.25 -0.53
N LEU A 217 4.34 -12.00 -0.35
CA LEU A 217 3.83 -10.67 0.02
C LEU A 217 4.22 -10.31 1.45
N TYR A 218 4.51 -11.33 2.27
CA TYR A 218 5.12 -11.25 3.60
C TYR A 218 6.17 -12.35 3.73
N ASP A 219 7.23 -12.09 4.47
CA ASP A 219 8.20 -13.11 4.85
C ASP A 219 7.79 -13.76 6.19
N ALA A 220 8.05 -15.06 6.34
CA ALA A 220 7.75 -15.79 7.57
C ALA A 220 8.70 -15.38 8.71
N ASP A 221 8.17 -15.31 9.95
CA ASP A 221 8.98 -15.03 11.15
C ASP A 221 9.97 -16.18 11.45
N SER A 222 9.53 -17.44 11.20
CA SER A 222 10.37 -18.62 11.31
C SER A 222 9.86 -19.73 10.38
N GLY A 223 10.69 -20.76 10.19
CA GLY A 223 10.44 -21.81 9.19
C GLY A 223 10.80 -21.35 7.78
N THR A 224 10.43 -22.15 6.78
CA THR A 224 10.76 -21.89 5.36
C THR A 224 9.59 -22.17 4.44
N VAL A 225 9.43 -21.34 3.42
CA VAL A 225 8.60 -21.61 2.24
C VAL A 225 9.53 -21.81 1.06
N GLN A 226 9.45 -22.97 0.41
CA GLN A 226 10.34 -23.34 -0.69
C GLN A 226 9.56 -23.60 -1.97
N ILE A 227 10.14 -23.25 -3.11
CA ILE A 227 9.66 -23.64 -4.45
C ILE A 227 10.78 -24.41 -5.12
N GLY A 228 10.52 -25.67 -5.50
CA GLY A 228 11.53 -26.53 -6.10
C GLY A 228 12.79 -26.69 -5.22
N GLY A 229 12.62 -26.75 -3.90
CA GLY A 229 13.70 -26.87 -2.93
C GLY A 229 14.45 -25.57 -2.61
N THR A 230 14.16 -24.44 -3.28
CA THR A 230 14.78 -23.13 -3.02
C THR A 230 13.89 -22.30 -2.09
N ASP A 231 14.45 -21.75 -1.03
CA ASP A 231 13.72 -20.82 -0.14
C ASP A 231 13.32 -19.56 -0.92
N ILE A 232 12.04 -19.19 -0.87
CA ILE A 232 11.55 -18.03 -1.61
C ILE A 232 12.20 -16.71 -1.17
N ARG A 233 12.78 -16.64 0.03
CA ARG A 233 13.53 -15.47 0.52
C ARG A 233 14.84 -15.26 -0.22
N GLU A 234 15.40 -16.33 -0.81
CA GLU A 234 16.63 -16.28 -1.62
C GLU A 234 16.35 -15.87 -3.08
N ILE A 235 15.07 -15.90 -3.51
CA ILE A 235 14.66 -15.57 -4.88
C ILE A 235 14.28 -14.10 -4.95
N HIS A 236 14.85 -13.33 -5.90
CA HIS A 236 14.41 -11.95 -6.14
C HIS A 236 12.92 -11.90 -6.49
N THR A 237 12.17 -10.96 -5.92
CA THR A 237 10.71 -10.85 -6.06
C THR A 237 10.24 -10.83 -7.51
N ASP A 238 10.91 -10.06 -8.39
CA ASP A 238 10.57 -10.03 -9.82
C ASP A 238 10.77 -11.38 -10.51
N SER A 239 11.73 -12.19 -10.04
CA SER A 239 11.95 -13.55 -10.56
C SER A 239 10.87 -14.50 -10.04
N LEU A 240 10.51 -14.40 -8.76
CA LEU A 240 9.44 -15.21 -8.15
C LEU A 240 8.10 -14.96 -8.85
N PHE A 241 7.74 -13.70 -9.07
CA PHE A 241 6.48 -13.36 -9.74
C PHE A 241 6.42 -13.73 -11.22
N LYS A 242 7.50 -14.16 -11.85
CA LYS A 242 7.40 -14.82 -13.17
C LYS A 242 6.79 -16.21 -13.09
N TYR A 243 6.98 -16.89 -11.96
CA TYR A 243 6.52 -18.26 -11.73
C TYR A 243 5.21 -18.36 -10.96
N VAL A 244 4.78 -17.30 -10.28
CA VAL A 244 3.56 -17.27 -9.46
C VAL A 244 2.55 -16.28 -10.02
N SER A 245 1.32 -16.72 -10.26
CA SER A 245 0.18 -15.87 -10.59
C SER A 245 -0.87 -15.96 -9.49
N ILE A 246 -1.42 -14.82 -9.09
CA ILE A 246 -2.40 -14.73 -8.02
C ILE A 246 -3.69 -14.15 -8.58
N VAL A 247 -4.81 -14.84 -8.32
CA VAL A 247 -6.16 -14.30 -8.53
C VAL A 247 -6.73 -13.99 -7.16
N PHE A 248 -6.81 -12.71 -6.83
CA PHE A 248 -7.29 -12.23 -5.54
C PHE A 248 -8.82 -12.26 -5.45
N GLN A 249 -9.33 -12.36 -4.22
CA GLN A 249 -10.76 -12.24 -3.92
C GLN A 249 -11.31 -10.87 -4.36
N GLU A 250 -10.62 -9.78 -3.98
CA GLU A 250 -10.93 -8.43 -4.43
C GLU A 250 -10.08 -8.08 -5.65
N VAL A 251 -10.75 -7.89 -6.79
CA VAL A 251 -10.08 -7.58 -8.05
C VAL A 251 -9.89 -6.08 -8.15
N ILE A 252 -8.63 -5.65 -8.18
CA ILE A 252 -8.25 -4.26 -8.45
C ILE A 252 -7.99 -4.07 -9.94
N LEU A 253 -8.65 -3.06 -10.53
CA LEU A 253 -8.52 -2.68 -11.92
C LEU A 253 -8.04 -1.23 -12.05
N PHE A 254 -7.18 -1.00 -13.03
CA PHE A 254 -6.70 0.35 -13.33
C PHE A 254 -7.71 1.12 -14.18
N ASN A 255 -7.75 2.42 -14.02
CA ASN A 255 -8.58 3.31 -14.83
C ASN A 255 -8.00 3.45 -16.25
N THR A 256 -8.10 2.38 -17.01
CA THR A 256 -7.63 2.27 -18.40
C THR A 256 -8.58 1.35 -19.19
N SER A 257 -8.23 0.98 -20.42
CA SER A 257 -9.04 0.09 -21.25
C SER A 257 -9.04 -1.35 -20.71
N ILE A 258 -10.03 -2.14 -21.14
CA ILE A 258 -10.09 -3.59 -20.89
C ILE A 258 -8.83 -4.27 -21.42
N MET A 259 -8.40 -3.91 -22.65
CA MET A 259 -7.19 -4.42 -23.29
C MET A 259 -5.98 -4.26 -22.39
N GLU A 260 -5.71 -3.03 -21.92
CA GLU A 260 -4.55 -2.73 -21.08
C GLU A 260 -4.66 -3.36 -19.70
N ASN A 261 -5.86 -3.45 -19.15
CA ASN A 261 -6.07 -4.18 -17.90
C ASN A 261 -5.69 -5.66 -18.00
N ILE A 262 -5.99 -6.34 -19.10
CA ILE A 262 -5.60 -7.74 -19.30
C ILE A 262 -4.10 -7.84 -19.60
N ARG A 263 -3.54 -6.89 -20.40
CA ARG A 263 -2.11 -6.84 -20.76
C ARG A 263 -1.17 -6.74 -19.56
N LEU A 264 -1.66 -6.29 -18.38
CA LEU A 264 -0.89 -6.35 -17.14
C LEU A 264 -0.40 -7.77 -16.77
N GLY A 265 -1.04 -8.81 -17.28
CA GLY A 265 -0.56 -10.18 -17.12
C GLY A 265 0.80 -10.42 -17.79
N ARG A 266 1.01 -9.83 -18.98
CA ARG A 266 2.28 -9.84 -19.74
C ARG A 266 2.35 -8.63 -20.64
N LEU A 267 3.20 -7.65 -20.27
CA LEU A 267 3.24 -6.31 -20.89
C LEU A 267 3.65 -6.30 -22.36
N ASP A 268 4.42 -7.29 -22.80
CA ASP A 268 4.89 -7.48 -24.17
C ASP A 268 3.92 -8.31 -25.05
N ALA A 269 2.76 -8.70 -24.53
CA ALA A 269 1.77 -9.48 -25.26
C ALA A 269 1.13 -8.67 -26.41
N SER A 270 0.95 -9.34 -27.56
CA SER A 270 0.23 -8.77 -28.69
C SER A 270 -1.28 -8.65 -28.41
N ASP A 271 -1.99 -7.82 -29.17
CA ASP A 271 -3.44 -7.65 -29.03
C ASP A 271 -4.18 -8.98 -29.24
N GLU A 272 -3.71 -9.81 -30.18
CA GLU A 272 -4.30 -11.13 -30.45
C GLU A 272 -4.12 -12.08 -29.24
N GLU A 273 -2.99 -12.05 -28.56
CA GLU A 273 -2.75 -12.85 -27.35
C GLU A 273 -3.65 -12.41 -26.20
N VAL A 274 -3.80 -11.09 -26.01
CA VAL A 274 -4.71 -10.50 -25.00
C VAL A 274 -6.15 -10.92 -25.27
N ILE A 275 -6.62 -10.78 -26.54
CA ILE A 275 -7.98 -11.17 -26.93
C ILE A 275 -8.19 -12.68 -26.75
N ARG A 276 -7.19 -13.51 -27.04
CA ARG A 276 -7.25 -14.97 -26.83
C ARG A 276 -7.41 -15.31 -25.35
N ALA A 277 -6.61 -14.70 -24.47
CA ALA A 277 -6.72 -14.88 -23.01
C ALA A 277 -8.08 -14.42 -22.50
N ALA A 278 -8.57 -13.27 -22.99
CA ALA A 278 -9.90 -12.77 -22.66
C ALA A 278 -11.02 -13.73 -23.05
N LYS A 279 -10.95 -14.34 -24.23
CA LYS A 279 -11.93 -15.34 -24.70
C LYS A 279 -11.92 -16.58 -23.83
N LEU A 280 -10.75 -17.09 -23.45
CA LEU A 280 -10.60 -18.25 -22.55
C LEU A 280 -11.18 -17.96 -21.16
N ALA A 281 -11.10 -16.71 -20.71
CA ALA A 281 -11.68 -16.27 -19.43
C ALA A 281 -13.18 -15.90 -19.52
N GLY A 282 -13.85 -16.08 -20.68
CA GLY A 282 -15.26 -15.75 -20.87
C GLY A 282 -15.55 -14.24 -20.93
N CYS A 283 -14.55 -13.39 -21.23
CA CYS A 283 -14.76 -11.93 -21.30
C CYS A 283 -15.49 -11.48 -22.57
N ASN A 284 -15.40 -12.24 -23.65
CA ASN A 284 -15.86 -11.79 -24.98
C ASN A 284 -17.35 -11.45 -25.01
N GLU A 285 -18.15 -12.12 -24.22
CA GLU A 285 -19.61 -11.92 -24.17
C GLU A 285 -19.95 -10.50 -23.68
N PHE A 286 -19.41 -10.05 -22.57
CA PHE A 286 -19.71 -8.71 -22.07
C PHE A 286 -18.95 -7.63 -22.85
N VAL A 287 -17.71 -7.91 -23.28
CA VAL A 287 -16.90 -6.95 -24.03
C VAL A 287 -17.56 -6.59 -25.37
N SER A 288 -18.20 -7.56 -26.06
CA SER A 288 -18.90 -7.31 -27.32
C SER A 288 -20.13 -6.38 -27.20
N ARG A 289 -20.66 -6.21 -25.99
CA ARG A 289 -21.80 -5.30 -25.70
C ARG A 289 -21.35 -3.87 -25.43
N LEU A 290 -20.05 -3.64 -25.22
CA LEU A 290 -19.49 -2.32 -24.93
C LEU A 290 -19.21 -1.52 -26.19
N PRO A 291 -19.39 -0.19 -26.19
CA PRO A 291 -19.29 0.65 -27.40
C PRO A 291 -17.92 0.57 -28.08
N ASP A 292 -16.83 0.57 -27.29
CA ASP A 292 -15.45 0.53 -27.81
C ASP A 292 -14.80 -0.85 -27.60
N THR A 293 -15.62 -1.89 -27.34
CA THR A 293 -15.16 -3.26 -27.11
C THR A 293 -13.98 -3.33 -26.16
N TYR A 294 -12.85 -3.92 -26.56
CA TYR A 294 -11.64 -4.02 -25.72
C TYR A 294 -10.97 -2.67 -25.39
N GLN A 295 -11.25 -1.61 -26.15
CA GLN A 295 -10.70 -0.26 -25.90
C GLN A 295 -11.56 0.54 -24.92
N THR A 296 -12.68 -0.01 -24.44
CA THR A 296 -13.55 0.65 -23.45
C THR A 296 -12.80 0.94 -22.16
N ILE A 297 -12.79 2.20 -21.71
CA ILE A 297 -12.24 2.65 -20.43
C ILE A 297 -13.23 2.32 -19.32
N ILE A 298 -12.82 1.47 -18.37
CA ILE A 298 -13.69 0.89 -17.36
C ILE A 298 -13.88 1.73 -16.09
N GLY A 299 -13.20 2.88 -16.00
CA GLY A 299 -13.26 3.77 -14.85
C GLY A 299 -12.39 3.29 -13.68
N GLU A 300 -12.39 4.09 -12.62
CA GLU A 300 -11.61 3.80 -11.42
C GLU A 300 -12.08 2.49 -10.77
N ASN A 301 -11.15 1.60 -10.51
CA ASN A 301 -11.39 0.24 -10.00
C ASN A 301 -12.49 -0.54 -10.74
N GLY A 302 -12.70 -0.27 -12.03
CA GLY A 302 -13.71 -0.96 -12.83
C GLY A 302 -15.14 -0.58 -12.47
N ALA A 303 -15.41 0.67 -12.06
CA ALA A 303 -16.71 1.15 -11.62
C ALA A 303 -17.83 0.99 -12.68
N LYS A 304 -17.48 0.84 -13.97
CA LYS A 304 -18.43 0.69 -15.08
C LYS A 304 -18.76 -0.76 -15.42
N ILE A 305 -18.20 -1.73 -14.70
CA ILE A 305 -18.40 -3.17 -14.97
C ILE A 305 -18.80 -3.91 -13.68
N SER A 306 -19.50 -5.03 -13.83
CA SER A 306 -19.99 -5.85 -12.72
C SER A 306 -18.86 -6.58 -11.99
N GLY A 307 -19.16 -7.12 -10.78
CA GLY A 307 -18.21 -7.92 -10.01
C GLY A 307 -17.71 -9.16 -10.76
N GLY A 308 -18.62 -9.87 -11.44
CA GLY A 308 -18.27 -11.05 -12.24
C GLY A 308 -17.42 -10.71 -13.47
N GLU A 309 -17.67 -9.57 -14.11
CA GLU A 309 -16.84 -9.08 -15.23
C GLU A 309 -15.43 -8.70 -14.76
N ARG A 310 -15.30 -8.03 -13.59
CA ARG A 310 -14.01 -7.77 -12.95
C ARG A 310 -13.24 -9.07 -12.69
N GLN A 311 -13.94 -10.08 -12.15
CA GLN A 311 -13.33 -11.39 -11.85
C GLN A 311 -12.80 -12.07 -13.13
N ARG A 312 -13.59 -12.06 -14.23
CA ARG A 312 -13.16 -12.61 -15.51
C ARG A 312 -11.93 -11.88 -16.07
N LEU A 313 -11.83 -10.56 -15.91
CA LEU A 313 -10.62 -9.82 -16.30
C LEU A 313 -9.39 -10.24 -15.46
N SER A 314 -9.56 -10.52 -14.17
CA SER A 314 -8.47 -11.03 -13.33
C SER A 314 -8.01 -12.42 -13.78
N ILE A 315 -8.95 -13.30 -14.13
CA ILE A 315 -8.65 -14.62 -14.70
C ILE A 315 -7.93 -14.48 -16.05
N ALA A 316 -8.39 -13.56 -16.92
CA ALA A 316 -7.73 -13.30 -18.20
C ALA A 316 -6.29 -12.83 -18.03
N ARG A 317 -6.00 -11.97 -17.03
CA ARG A 317 -4.63 -11.59 -16.64
C ARG A 317 -3.78 -12.81 -16.28
N ALA A 318 -4.34 -13.70 -15.47
CA ALA A 318 -3.65 -14.89 -15.02
C ALA A 318 -3.38 -15.89 -16.16
N ILE A 319 -4.34 -16.05 -17.08
CA ILE A 319 -4.19 -16.88 -18.30
C ILE A 319 -3.10 -16.29 -19.20
N LEU A 320 -3.12 -14.97 -19.44
CA LEU A 320 -2.11 -14.29 -20.28
C LEU A 320 -0.70 -14.39 -19.70
N LYS A 321 -0.59 -14.34 -18.38
CA LYS A 321 0.68 -14.49 -17.66
C LYS A 321 1.27 -15.88 -17.79
N ASP A 322 0.43 -16.90 -17.85
CA ASP A 322 0.79 -18.31 -18.02
C ASP A 322 1.84 -18.84 -17.03
N ALA A 323 1.77 -18.40 -15.78
CA ALA A 323 2.67 -18.85 -14.72
C ALA A 323 2.44 -20.32 -14.35
N PRO A 324 3.51 -21.10 -13.97
CA PRO A 324 3.38 -22.50 -13.59
C PRO A 324 2.72 -22.72 -12.22
N ILE A 325 2.75 -21.75 -11.33
CA ILE A 325 2.10 -21.78 -10.01
C ILE A 325 0.95 -20.79 -10.00
N ILE A 326 -0.26 -21.26 -9.67
CA ILE A 326 -1.47 -20.44 -9.59
C ILE A 326 -1.97 -20.45 -8.15
N ILE A 327 -2.20 -19.26 -7.61
CA ILE A 327 -2.80 -19.05 -6.30
C ILE A 327 -4.18 -18.43 -6.50
N LEU A 328 -5.23 -19.08 -5.96
CA LEU A 328 -6.60 -18.66 -6.09
C LEU A 328 -7.20 -18.36 -4.72
N ASP A 329 -7.56 -17.09 -4.47
CA ASP A 329 -8.17 -16.67 -3.20
C ASP A 329 -9.68 -16.40 -3.42
N GLU A 330 -10.51 -17.33 -2.97
CA GLU A 330 -11.99 -17.24 -2.89
C GLU A 330 -12.71 -16.60 -4.10
N ILE A 331 -12.58 -17.18 -5.27
CA ILE A 331 -12.99 -16.59 -6.57
C ILE A 331 -14.52 -16.48 -6.78
N ALA A 332 -15.36 -17.17 -6.03
CA ALA A 332 -16.77 -17.35 -6.37
C ALA A 332 -17.76 -16.89 -5.29
N ALA A 333 -17.51 -15.81 -4.58
CA ALA A 333 -18.44 -15.27 -3.60
C ALA A 333 -19.51 -14.38 -4.28
N SER A 334 -20.80 -14.68 -4.07
CA SER A 334 -21.95 -13.80 -4.41
C SER A 334 -22.20 -13.51 -5.91
N LEU A 335 -22.00 -14.49 -6.79
CA LEU A 335 -22.25 -14.35 -8.23
C LEU A 335 -23.55 -15.10 -8.62
N ASP A 336 -24.19 -14.64 -9.71
CA ASP A 336 -25.27 -15.38 -10.34
C ASP A 336 -24.77 -16.67 -10.99
N VAL A 337 -25.67 -17.64 -11.21
CA VAL A 337 -25.33 -18.99 -11.68
C VAL A 337 -24.66 -18.98 -13.06
N GLU A 338 -25.08 -18.11 -13.96
CA GLU A 338 -24.53 -18.03 -15.33
C GLU A 338 -23.10 -17.49 -15.30
N THR A 339 -22.86 -16.42 -14.57
CA THR A 339 -21.51 -15.84 -14.32
C THR A 339 -20.59 -16.85 -13.63
N GLU A 340 -21.12 -17.65 -12.67
CA GLU A 340 -20.35 -18.69 -12.01
C GLU A 340 -19.85 -19.78 -12.99
N VAL A 341 -20.71 -20.25 -13.89
CA VAL A 341 -20.34 -21.24 -14.92
C VAL A 341 -19.24 -20.69 -15.84
N GLN A 342 -19.34 -19.42 -16.26
CA GLN A 342 -18.34 -18.80 -17.10
C GLN A 342 -16.99 -18.65 -16.38
N ILE A 343 -17.00 -18.23 -15.13
CA ILE A 343 -15.80 -18.14 -14.30
C ILE A 343 -15.16 -19.52 -14.11
N GLN A 344 -15.97 -20.54 -13.81
CA GLN A 344 -15.47 -21.91 -13.64
C GLN A 344 -14.81 -22.44 -14.92
N THR A 345 -15.40 -22.13 -16.10
CA THR A 345 -14.82 -22.49 -17.39
C THR A 345 -13.45 -21.82 -17.58
N GLY A 346 -13.34 -20.50 -17.30
CA GLY A 346 -12.07 -19.78 -17.36
C GLY A 346 -11.03 -20.34 -16.38
N LEU A 347 -11.45 -20.70 -15.16
CA LEU A 347 -10.58 -21.33 -14.16
C LEU A 347 -10.07 -22.71 -14.62
N ASN A 348 -10.94 -23.53 -15.21
CA ASN A 348 -10.52 -24.84 -15.73
C ASN A 348 -9.44 -24.72 -16.80
N HIS A 349 -9.51 -23.68 -17.65
CA HIS A 349 -8.42 -23.38 -18.59
C HIS A 349 -7.15 -22.91 -17.90
N LEU A 350 -7.29 -22.08 -16.85
CA LEU A 350 -6.15 -21.51 -16.13
C LEU A 350 -5.35 -22.60 -15.38
N ILE A 351 -6.02 -23.55 -14.72
CA ILE A 351 -5.39 -24.52 -13.80
C ILE A 351 -4.80 -25.72 -14.52
N GLN A 352 -5.09 -25.95 -15.80
CA GLN A 352 -4.69 -27.15 -16.52
C GLN A 352 -3.17 -27.29 -16.57
N GLY A 353 -2.64 -28.37 -15.97
CA GLY A 353 -1.20 -28.69 -15.94
C GLY A 353 -0.36 -27.79 -15.03
N LYS A 354 -1.00 -26.98 -14.18
CA LYS A 354 -0.33 -26.06 -13.24
C LYS A 354 -0.31 -26.60 -11.82
N THR A 355 0.61 -26.09 -11.01
CA THR A 355 0.57 -26.25 -9.54
C THR A 355 -0.43 -25.24 -8.99
N VAL A 356 -1.51 -25.69 -8.38
CA VAL A 356 -2.61 -24.82 -7.96
C VAL A 356 -2.78 -24.87 -6.44
N ILE A 357 -2.81 -23.71 -5.82
CA ILE A 357 -3.16 -23.56 -4.40
C ILE A 357 -4.44 -22.71 -4.35
N VAL A 358 -5.54 -23.28 -3.84
CA VAL A 358 -6.83 -22.61 -3.81
C VAL A 358 -7.39 -22.50 -2.41
N ILE A 359 -7.85 -21.32 -2.02
CA ILE A 359 -8.77 -21.15 -0.88
C ILE A 359 -10.20 -21.18 -1.42
N SER A 360 -11.02 -22.05 -0.86
CA SER A 360 -12.44 -22.08 -1.16
C SER A 360 -13.27 -22.21 0.10
N HIS A 361 -14.31 -21.41 0.19
CA HIS A 361 -15.39 -21.57 1.17
C HIS A 361 -16.51 -22.50 0.65
N ARG A 362 -16.51 -22.82 -0.65
CA ARG A 362 -17.44 -23.77 -1.27
C ARG A 362 -16.81 -25.16 -1.27
N LEU A 363 -17.14 -25.95 -0.26
CA LEU A 363 -16.53 -27.26 -0.03
C LEU A 363 -16.76 -28.24 -1.19
N LYS A 364 -17.88 -28.16 -1.89
CA LYS A 364 -18.14 -29.00 -3.08
C LYS A 364 -17.15 -28.80 -4.23
N SER A 365 -16.70 -27.57 -4.46
CA SER A 365 -15.76 -27.27 -5.55
C SER A 365 -14.37 -27.87 -5.33
N ILE A 366 -14.05 -28.24 -4.09
CA ILE A 366 -12.73 -28.77 -3.71
C ILE A 366 -12.76 -30.27 -3.34
N GLU A 367 -13.92 -30.92 -3.34
CA GLU A 367 -14.02 -32.36 -3.04
C GLU A 367 -13.15 -33.21 -3.97
N ASN A 368 -12.96 -32.77 -5.21
CA ASN A 368 -12.13 -33.40 -6.23
C ASN A 368 -10.69 -32.89 -6.26
N ALA A 369 -10.27 -32.04 -5.32
CA ALA A 369 -8.88 -31.59 -5.23
C ALA A 369 -7.95 -32.79 -4.96
N ASP A 370 -6.74 -32.76 -5.53
CA ASP A 370 -5.76 -33.82 -5.34
C ASP A 370 -5.33 -33.93 -3.87
N LYS A 371 -5.28 -32.77 -3.20
CA LYS A 371 -4.94 -32.64 -1.78
C LYS A 371 -5.75 -31.53 -1.12
N ILE A 372 -6.25 -31.82 0.06
CA ILE A 372 -6.93 -30.82 0.91
C ILE A 372 -6.11 -30.66 2.18
N VAL A 373 -5.80 -29.44 2.55
CA VAL A 373 -5.11 -29.04 3.77
C VAL A 373 -6.09 -28.35 4.71
N VAL A 374 -6.35 -28.95 5.84
CA VAL A 374 -7.29 -28.44 6.85
C VAL A 374 -6.52 -27.58 7.85
N MET A 375 -6.83 -26.29 7.88
CA MET A 375 -6.23 -25.34 8.82
C MET A 375 -7.18 -25.04 9.98
N LYS A 376 -6.62 -24.94 11.20
CA LYS A 376 -7.35 -24.58 12.42
C LYS A 376 -6.45 -23.80 13.36
N ALA A 377 -6.89 -22.61 13.76
CA ALA A 377 -6.15 -21.75 14.70
C ALA A 377 -4.67 -21.53 14.33
N GLY A 378 -4.38 -21.31 13.04
CA GLY A 378 -3.03 -21.08 12.52
C GLY A 378 -2.18 -22.33 12.26
N MET A 379 -2.68 -23.52 12.56
CA MET A 379 -1.98 -24.79 12.39
C MET A 379 -2.62 -25.64 11.30
N VAL A 380 -1.85 -26.56 10.73
CA VAL A 380 -2.37 -27.63 9.86
C VAL A 380 -2.86 -28.76 10.73
N GLU A 381 -4.20 -29.02 10.75
CA GLU A 381 -4.81 -30.10 11.52
C GLU A 381 -4.66 -31.45 10.81
N ALA A 382 -4.88 -31.46 9.49
CA ALA A 382 -4.81 -32.68 8.68
C ALA A 382 -4.60 -32.34 7.20
N CYS A 383 -4.00 -33.29 6.46
CA CYS A 383 -3.85 -33.20 5.01
C CYS A 383 -4.28 -34.53 4.36
N GLY A 384 -4.94 -34.48 3.20
CA GLY A 384 -5.29 -35.66 2.44
C GLY A 384 -6.42 -35.44 1.46
N LYS A 385 -6.96 -36.52 0.89
CA LYS A 385 -8.14 -36.51 0.03
C LYS A 385 -9.42 -36.41 0.85
N HIS A 386 -10.51 -35.92 0.23
CA HIS A 386 -11.84 -35.75 0.83
C HIS A 386 -12.29 -36.96 1.70
N ALA A 387 -12.29 -38.15 1.12
CA ALA A 387 -12.75 -39.36 1.82
C ALA A 387 -11.92 -39.73 3.08
N HIS A 388 -10.64 -39.39 3.08
CA HIS A 388 -9.73 -39.61 4.21
C HIS A 388 -9.98 -38.59 5.32
N LEU A 389 -10.11 -37.33 4.95
CA LEU A 389 -10.35 -36.22 5.90
C LEU A 389 -11.69 -36.29 6.59
N LEU A 390 -12.73 -36.80 5.94
CA LEU A 390 -14.02 -37.09 6.60
C LEU A 390 -13.89 -38.04 7.80
N LYS A 391 -12.89 -38.93 7.78
CA LYS A 391 -12.63 -39.87 8.88
C LYS A 391 -11.68 -39.28 9.93
N GLN A 392 -10.67 -38.52 9.51
CA GLN A 392 -9.56 -38.11 10.38
C GLN A 392 -9.73 -36.71 10.99
N SER A 393 -10.35 -35.73 10.26
CA SER A 393 -10.46 -34.35 10.74
C SER A 393 -11.87 -34.04 11.25
N PRO A 394 -12.03 -33.82 12.55
CA PRO A 394 -13.31 -33.37 13.11
C PRO A 394 -13.71 -31.99 12.57
N THR A 395 -12.74 -31.12 12.32
CA THR A 395 -12.98 -29.77 11.76
C THR A 395 -13.54 -29.88 10.33
N TYR A 396 -12.92 -30.71 9.47
CA TYR A 396 -13.38 -30.90 8.11
C TYR A 396 -14.78 -31.51 8.04
N ARG A 397 -15.04 -32.54 8.84
CA ARG A 397 -16.37 -33.17 8.92
C ARG A 397 -17.46 -32.18 9.31
N LYS A 398 -17.22 -31.37 10.36
CA LYS A 398 -18.15 -30.34 10.82
C LYS A 398 -18.39 -29.26 9.75
N MET A 399 -17.37 -28.93 8.95
CA MET A 399 -17.52 -27.99 7.83
C MET A 399 -18.41 -28.55 6.73
N ILE A 400 -18.22 -29.82 6.32
CA ILE A 400 -19.06 -30.50 5.32
C ILE A 400 -20.50 -30.61 5.82
N GLU A 401 -20.72 -31.01 7.08
CA GLU A 401 -22.06 -31.07 7.67
C GLU A 401 -22.78 -29.72 7.61
N LYS A 402 -22.08 -28.64 7.95
CA LYS A 402 -22.64 -27.28 7.88
C LYS A 402 -22.91 -26.83 6.44
N SER A 403 -22.03 -27.15 5.49
CA SER A 403 -22.23 -26.84 4.07
C SER A 403 -23.49 -27.55 3.52
N ASN A 404 -23.62 -28.84 3.82
CA ASN A 404 -24.80 -29.61 3.41
C ASN A 404 -26.12 -29.14 4.07
N LEU A 405 -26.04 -28.60 5.30
CA LEU A 405 -27.19 -27.97 5.94
C LEU A 405 -27.56 -26.65 5.26
N ALA A 406 -26.58 -25.79 4.96
CA ALA A 406 -26.82 -24.50 4.33
C ALA A 406 -27.48 -24.65 2.95
N GLU A 407 -27.11 -25.68 2.17
CA GLU A 407 -27.76 -25.97 0.88
C GLU A 407 -29.22 -26.38 0.99
N LYS A 408 -29.61 -27.01 2.09
CA LYS A 408 -31.02 -27.39 2.35
C LYS A 408 -31.90 -26.17 2.70
N PHE A 409 -31.30 -25.04 3.06
CA PHE A 409 -31.99 -23.79 3.40
C PHE A 409 -31.96 -22.74 2.27
N ASN A 410 -31.32 -22.99 1.12
CA ASN A 410 -31.45 -22.15 -0.04
C ASN A 410 -32.83 -22.32 -0.66
N TYR A 411 -33.62 -21.22 -0.55
CA TYR A 411 -34.97 -21.07 -1.15
C TYR A 411 -34.86 -20.99 -2.68
#